data_04b3c880cc8641952c0be38a77df52d0
#
_entry.id   04b3c880cc8641952c0be38a77df52d0
#
_cell.length_a   1.000
_cell.length_b   1.000
_cell.length_c   1.000
_cell.angle_alpha   90.00
_cell.angle_beta   90.00
_cell.angle_gamma   90.00
#
_symmetry.space_group_name_H-M   'P 1'
#
loop_
_entity.id
_entity.type
_entity.pdbx_description
1 polymer ?
#
loop_
_entity_poly.entity_id
_entity_poly.type
_entity_poly.pdbx_seq_one_letter_code
_entity_poly.pdbx_strand_id
1 'polypeptide(L)'
;MDPELLEKAIIDRKEKTGKYPKAIVPVALYGMPYDCDRIMAIADKYGIPVVEDAAEGFGSRYKGQVLGTFGKFGVLSFNGNKMITTSGGGALICNDAESKNQVMWYATQARDSYPYYQHTAIGYNYRMSNVCAGIGRGQMTVLEDHIAHHKHVQQLYKELLKDVEGITLHEAPNADYDSNFWLCTIVLDDKL
;
A
#
# COMPACT_ATOMS: atom_id res chain seq x y z
N MET A 1 9.91 0.06 5.40
CA MET A 1 10.16 1.05 6.50
C MET A 1 10.76 0.30 7.67
N ASP A 2 11.89 0.78 8.18
CA ASP A 2 12.55 0.20 9.37
C ASP A 2 11.89 0.74 10.64
N PRO A 3 11.38 -0.12 11.55
CA PRO A 3 10.68 0.32 12.75
C PRO A 3 11.54 1.12 13.73
N GLU A 4 12.84 0.80 13.87
CA GLU A 4 13.72 1.52 14.79
C GLU A 4 14.04 2.93 14.28
N LEU A 5 14.24 3.05 12.97
CA LEU A 5 14.45 4.36 12.34
C LEU A 5 13.16 5.19 12.33
N LEU A 6 12.00 4.55 12.19
CA LEU A 6 10.70 5.24 12.33
C LEU A 6 10.56 5.86 13.72
N GLU A 7 10.81 5.08 14.78
CA GLU A 7 10.66 5.59 16.14
C GLU A 7 11.63 6.75 16.43
N LYS A 8 12.90 6.62 16.00
CA LYS A 8 13.88 7.69 16.08
C LYS A 8 13.42 8.97 15.35
N ALA A 9 12.85 8.82 14.15
CA ALA A 9 12.35 9.95 13.38
C ALA A 9 11.14 10.65 14.04
N ILE A 10 10.27 9.89 14.69
CA ILE A 10 9.13 10.43 15.46
C ILE A 10 9.62 11.29 16.64
N ILE A 11 10.61 10.77 17.38
CA ILE A 11 11.21 11.47 18.54
C ILE A 11 11.93 12.73 18.07
N ASP A 12 12.81 12.63 17.07
CA ASP A 12 13.55 13.76 16.51
C ASP A 12 12.61 14.88 16.01
N ARG A 13 11.52 14.50 15.32
CA ARG A 13 10.53 15.47 14.89
C ARG A 13 9.87 16.16 16.09
N LYS A 14 9.51 15.41 17.13
CA LYS A 14 8.90 15.97 18.35
C LYS A 14 9.83 16.96 19.03
N GLU A 15 11.10 16.63 19.15
CA GLU A 15 12.13 17.50 19.76
C GLU A 15 12.33 18.78 18.95
N LYS A 16 12.47 18.68 17.61
CA LYS A 16 12.72 19.82 16.73
C LYS A 16 11.53 20.75 16.52
N THR A 17 10.31 20.21 16.52
CA THR A 17 9.12 20.98 16.12
C THR A 17 8.07 21.13 17.22
N GLY A 18 8.23 20.47 18.37
CA GLY A 18 7.25 20.39 19.44
C GLY A 18 6.02 19.52 19.08
N LYS A 19 5.96 18.89 17.90
CA LYS A 19 4.78 18.17 17.41
C LYS A 19 5.17 16.79 16.84
N TYR A 20 4.34 15.78 17.10
CA TYR A 20 4.42 14.48 16.42
C TYR A 20 4.00 14.59 14.93
N PRO A 21 4.41 13.64 14.08
CA PRO A 21 3.84 13.55 12.74
C PRO A 21 2.31 13.33 12.81
N LYS A 22 1.61 13.77 11.78
CA LYS A 22 0.14 13.60 11.69
C LYS A 22 -0.28 12.22 11.23
N ALA A 23 0.60 11.51 10.54
CA ALA A 23 0.40 10.15 10.07
C ALA A 23 1.73 9.46 9.85
N ILE A 24 1.72 8.13 9.88
CA ILE A 24 2.78 7.23 9.40
C ILE A 24 2.27 6.62 8.10
N VAL A 25 3.12 6.61 7.05
CA VAL A 25 2.77 6.04 5.74
C VAL A 25 3.79 4.96 5.38
N PRO A 26 3.61 3.70 5.85
CA PRO A 26 4.42 2.58 5.41
C PRO A 26 4.06 2.18 3.99
N VAL A 27 5.06 1.84 3.18
CA VAL A 27 4.89 1.42 1.79
C VAL A 27 5.23 -0.06 1.68
N ALA A 28 4.36 -0.84 1.04
CA ALA A 28 4.59 -2.22 0.66
C ALA A 28 5.39 -2.27 -0.64
N LEU A 29 6.66 -1.83 -0.56
CA LEU A 29 7.52 -1.64 -1.72
C LEU A 29 7.73 -2.97 -2.47
N TYR A 30 7.53 -2.96 -3.78
CA TYR A 30 7.62 -4.12 -4.69
C TYR A 30 6.66 -5.27 -4.37
N GLY A 31 5.65 -5.01 -3.54
CA GLY A 31 4.69 -6.02 -3.09
C GLY A 31 5.09 -6.72 -1.79
N MET A 32 6.27 -6.42 -1.23
CA MET A 32 6.73 -7.01 0.02
C MET A 32 6.04 -6.35 1.22
N PRO A 33 5.43 -7.13 2.13
CA PRO A 33 4.93 -6.59 3.39
C PRO A 33 6.05 -5.91 4.20
N TYR A 34 5.69 -4.87 4.94
CA TYR A 34 6.53 -4.30 5.98
C TYR A 34 6.27 -5.02 7.33
N ASP A 35 7.07 -4.79 8.36
CA ASP A 35 6.84 -5.31 9.71
C ASP A 35 5.62 -4.61 10.33
N CYS A 36 4.44 -5.16 10.03
CA CYS A 36 3.17 -4.55 10.42
C CYS A 36 3.03 -4.47 11.94
N ASP A 37 3.42 -5.53 12.67
CA ASP A 37 3.26 -5.57 14.12
C ASP A 37 4.06 -4.45 14.80
N ARG A 38 5.34 -4.31 14.44
CA ARG A 38 6.20 -3.29 15.05
C ARG A 38 5.80 -1.87 14.64
N ILE A 39 5.43 -1.65 13.37
CA ILE A 39 4.96 -0.34 12.90
C ILE A 39 3.67 0.05 13.62
N MET A 40 2.69 -0.87 13.73
CA MET A 40 1.43 -0.60 14.41
C MET A 40 1.65 -0.35 15.91
N ALA A 41 2.51 -1.13 16.59
CA ALA A 41 2.84 -0.91 18.00
C ALA A 41 3.47 0.48 18.23
N ILE A 42 4.35 0.95 17.34
CA ILE A 42 4.93 2.30 17.42
C ILE A 42 3.84 3.36 17.17
N ALA A 43 2.99 3.16 16.19
CA ALA A 43 1.89 4.08 15.87
C ALA A 43 0.96 4.26 17.08
N ASP A 44 0.57 3.16 17.72
CA ASP A 44 -0.29 3.14 18.92
C ASP A 44 0.39 3.83 20.11
N LYS A 45 1.69 3.56 20.33
CA LYS A 45 2.48 4.18 21.41
C LYS A 45 2.46 5.72 21.36
N TYR A 46 2.50 6.28 20.15
CA TYR A 46 2.54 7.74 19.97
C TYR A 46 1.18 8.34 19.56
N GLY A 47 0.13 7.53 19.43
CA GLY A 47 -1.21 7.95 19.00
C GLY A 47 -1.23 8.53 17.59
N ILE A 48 -0.42 7.98 16.66
CA ILE A 48 -0.28 8.47 15.30
C ILE A 48 -1.02 7.50 14.35
N PRO A 49 -1.99 7.98 13.56
CA PRO A 49 -2.70 7.12 12.62
C PRO A 49 -1.76 6.60 11.50
N VAL A 50 -2.00 5.37 11.06
CA VAL A 50 -1.31 4.75 9.93
C VAL A 50 -2.18 4.83 8.69
N VAL A 51 -1.59 5.24 7.57
CA VAL A 51 -2.17 5.18 6.22
C VAL A 51 -1.27 4.25 5.40
N GLU A 52 -1.74 3.04 5.13
CA GLU A 52 -0.95 2.07 4.39
C GLU A 52 -0.90 2.41 2.90
N ASP A 53 0.29 2.56 2.35
CA ASP A 53 0.49 2.55 0.90
C ASP A 53 0.68 1.10 0.43
N ALA A 54 -0.44 0.45 0.12
CA ALA A 54 -0.51 -0.89 -0.43
C ALA A 54 -0.68 -0.88 -1.96
N ALA A 55 -0.26 0.22 -2.63
CA ALA A 55 -0.36 0.38 -4.08
C ALA A 55 0.35 -0.73 -4.87
N GLU A 56 1.34 -1.36 -4.28
CA GLU A 56 2.11 -2.48 -4.85
C GLU A 56 1.83 -3.80 -4.11
N GLY A 57 1.32 -3.71 -2.90
CA GLY A 57 1.04 -4.85 -2.01
C GLY A 57 -0.36 -5.45 -2.16
N PHE A 58 -1.10 -5.18 -3.25
CA PHE A 58 -2.45 -5.70 -3.40
C PHE A 58 -2.47 -7.23 -3.46
N GLY A 59 -3.14 -7.84 -2.49
CA GLY A 59 -3.20 -9.29 -2.30
C GLY A 59 -2.06 -9.87 -1.46
N SER A 60 -0.98 -9.12 -1.19
CA SER A 60 0.06 -9.53 -0.24
C SER A 60 -0.50 -9.60 1.18
N ARG A 61 0.11 -10.47 2.01
CA ARG A 61 -0.33 -10.72 3.38
C ARG A 61 0.83 -10.67 4.38
N TYR A 62 0.54 -10.15 5.55
CA TYR A 62 1.42 -10.28 6.71
C TYR A 62 0.69 -11.10 7.78
N LYS A 63 1.25 -12.24 8.20
CA LYS A 63 0.63 -13.20 9.13
C LYS A 63 -0.81 -13.56 8.73
N GLY A 64 -1.05 -13.70 7.42
CA GLY A 64 -2.36 -14.06 6.87
C GLY A 64 -3.33 -12.90 6.68
N GLN A 65 -3.09 -11.72 7.25
CA GLN A 65 -3.91 -10.53 7.05
C GLN A 65 -3.47 -9.76 5.80
N VAL A 66 -4.43 -9.35 4.96
CA VAL A 66 -4.16 -8.61 3.71
C VAL A 66 -3.65 -7.21 3.99
N LEU A 67 -2.61 -6.77 3.26
CA LEU A 67 -2.10 -5.40 3.32
C LEU A 67 -3.17 -4.39 2.89
N GLY A 68 -3.12 -3.20 3.49
CA GLY A 68 -4.14 -2.16 3.34
C GLY A 68 -5.27 -2.27 4.36
N THR A 69 -5.21 -3.27 5.30
CA THR A 69 -6.24 -3.48 6.32
C THR A 69 -5.73 -3.37 7.77
N PHE A 70 -4.46 -3.00 7.96
CA PHE A 70 -3.86 -2.80 9.28
C PHE A 70 -4.07 -1.39 9.82
N GLY A 71 -3.91 -0.38 8.95
CA GLY A 71 -3.98 1.03 9.33
C GLY A 71 -5.41 1.59 9.35
N LYS A 72 -5.49 2.89 9.64
CA LYS A 72 -6.77 3.62 9.58
C LYS A 72 -7.32 3.69 8.16
N PHE A 73 -6.41 3.78 7.17
CA PHE A 73 -6.70 3.76 5.75
C PHE A 73 -5.69 2.89 5.02
N GLY A 74 -6.14 2.22 3.96
CA GLY A 74 -5.28 1.51 3.02
C GLY A 74 -5.49 2.02 1.60
N VAL A 75 -4.39 2.32 0.90
CA VAL A 75 -4.40 2.83 -0.47
C VAL A 75 -4.05 1.72 -1.44
N LEU A 76 -4.90 1.49 -2.43
CA LEU A 76 -4.68 0.55 -3.53
C LEU A 76 -4.53 1.33 -4.84
N SER A 77 -3.67 0.85 -5.74
CA SER A 77 -3.49 1.41 -7.07
C SER A 77 -3.90 0.40 -8.15
N PHE A 78 -4.62 0.91 -9.15
CA PHE A 78 -5.01 0.15 -10.35
C PHE A 78 -4.43 0.80 -11.61
N ASN A 79 -3.25 1.43 -11.48
CA ASN A 79 -2.53 1.97 -12.62
C ASN A 79 -2.13 0.85 -13.60
N GLY A 80 -1.73 1.22 -14.83
CA GLY A 80 -1.49 0.30 -15.93
C GLY A 80 -0.53 -0.86 -15.66
N ASN A 81 0.43 -0.66 -14.76
CA ASN A 81 1.48 -1.62 -14.42
C ASN A 81 1.28 -2.36 -13.08
N LYS A 82 0.13 -2.20 -12.42
CA LYS A 82 -0.12 -2.84 -11.11
C LYS A 82 -0.62 -4.28 -11.25
N MET A 83 -0.72 -4.99 -10.14
CA MET A 83 -1.13 -6.40 -10.07
C MET A 83 -2.43 -6.67 -10.83
N ILE A 84 -3.38 -5.75 -10.73
CA ILE A 84 -4.54 -5.58 -11.63
C ILE A 84 -4.61 -4.14 -12.10
N THR A 85 -5.22 -3.90 -13.24
CA THR A 85 -5.30 -2.55 -13.81
C THR A 85 -6.71 -2.15 -14.23
N THR A 86 -7.00 -0.86 -14.09
CA THR A 86 -8.15 -0.19 -14.70
C THR A 86 -7.71 0.93 -15.64
N SER A 87 -6.50 0.83 -16.19
CA SER A 87 -5.76 1.89 -16.91
C SER A 87 -5.30 3.04 -16.00
N GLY A 88 -6.08 3.43 -15.05
CA GLY A 88 -5.80 4.42 -14.03
C GLY A 88 -6.83 4.32 -12.90
N GLY A 89 -6.56 5.00 -11.79
CA GLY A 89 -7.39 4.97 -10.60
C GLY A 89 -6.82 4.09 -9.48
N GLY A 90 -7.62 3.90 -8.46
CA GLY A 90 -7.27 3.16 -7.25
C GLY A 90 -8.47 3.02 -6.34
N ALA A 91 -8.24 2.53 -5.14
CA ALA A 91 -9.25 2.45 -4.09
C ALA A 91 -8.65 2.87 -2.75
N LEU A 92 -9.51 3.40 -1.88
CA LEU A 92 -9.19 3.64 -0.48
C LEU A 92 -10.03 2.69 0.38
N ILE A 93 -9.36 1.91 1.21
CA ILE A 93 -9.96 1.08 2.23
C ILE A 93 -10.18 1.93 3.47
N CYS A 94 -11.40 1.94 3.99
CA CYS A 94 -11.79 2.63 5.23
C CYS A 94 -12.38 1.61 6.20
N ASN A 95 -12.05 1.72 7.49
CA ASN A 95 -12.52 0.80 8.51
C ASN A 95 -13.92 1.15 9.05
N ASP A 96 -14.44 2.35 8.73
CA ASP A 96 -15.73 2.83 9.22
C ASP A 96 -16.49 3.63 8.16
N ALA A 97 -17.83 3.70 8.33
CA ALA A 97 -18.70 4.38 7.40
C ALA A 97 -18.57 5.91 7.43
N GLU A 98 -18.17 6.49 8.56
CA GLU A 98 -17.99 7.94 8.70
C GLU A 98 -16.80 8.40 7.86
N SER A 99 -15.64 7.76 8.05
CA SER A 99 -14.44 7.99 7.23
C SER A 99 -14.72 7.81 5.74
N LYS A 100 -15.39 6.70 5.37
CA LYS A 100 -15.80 6.45 3.98
C LYS A 100 -16.66 7.57 3.42
N ASN A 101 -17.66 8.04 4.17
CA ASN A 101 -18.54 9.11 3.69
C ASN A 101 -17.82 10.45 3.56
N GLN A 102 -16.91 10.76 4.50
CA GLN A 102 -16.08 11.96 4.44
C GLN A 102 -15.14 11.96 3.23
N VAL A 103 -14.48 10.82 2.96
CA VAL A 103 -13.63 10.64 1.78
C VAL A 103 -14.44 10.77 0.49
N MET A 104 -15.61 10.13 0.42
CA MET A 104 -16.50 10.22 -0.73
C MET A 104 -16.98 11.65 -0.99
N TRP A 105 -17.26 12.42 0.05
CA TRP A 105 -17.63 13.82 -0.08
C TRP A 105 -16.48 14.62 -0.70
N TYR A 106 -15.23 14.49 -0.22
CA TYR A 106 -14.08 15.14 -0.82
C TYR A 106 -13.81 14.68 -2.26
N ALA A 107 -13.96 13.40 -2.55
CA ALA A 107 -13.73 12.82 -3.88
C ALA A 107 -14.84 13.15 -4.88
N THR A 108 -15.95 13.74 -4.42
CA THR A 108 -17.06 14.27 -5.24
C THR A 108 -17.21 15.78 -5.12
N GLN A 109 -16.06 16.47 -5.16
CA GLN A 109 -15.96 17.93 -5.19
C GLN A 109 -16.39 18.64 -3.89
N ALA A 110 -16.50 17.94 -2.75
CA ALA A 110 -17.00 18.46 -1.48
C ALA A 110 -18.35 19.21 -1.65
N ARG A 111 -19.24 18.64 -2.50
CA ARG A 111 -20.56 19.22 -2.72
C ARG A 111 -21.47 18.92 -1.55
N ASP A 112 -22.05 19.96 -0.99
CA ASP A 112 -23.00 19.88 0.11
C ASP A 112 -24.39 19.44 -0.39
N SER A 113 -25.18 18.86 0.52
CA SER A 113 -26.51 18.31 0.21
C SER A 113 -27.59 19.41 0.15
N TYR A 114 -27.50 20.28 -0.87
CA TYR A 114 -28.51 21.29 -1.18
C TYR A 114 -29.12 21.07 -2.57
N PRO A 115 -30.31 21.59 -2.86
CA PRO A 115 -30.90 21.52 -4.20
C PRO A 115 -30.16 22.35 -5.24
N TYR A 116 -29.23 23.19 -4.83
CA TYR A 116 -28.32 24.00 -5.64
C TYR A 116 -26.86 23.65 -5.34
N TYR A 117 -25.91 24.11 -6.15
CA TYR A 117 -24.48 23.88 -5.94
C TYR A 117 -24.00 24.74 -4.78
N GLN A 118 -23.57 24.09 -3.71
CA GLN A 118 -22.97 24.67 -2.52
C GLN A 118 -21.74 23.89 -2.13
N HIS A 119 -20.65 24.59 -1.80
CA HIS A 119 -19.39 24.00 -1.38
C HIS A 119 -18.86 24.80 -0.18
N THR A 120 -18.68 24.13 0.95
CA THR A 120 -18.11 24.72 2.17
C THR A 120 -16.63 24.37 2.36
N ALA A 121 -16.11 23.48 1.52
CA ALA A 121 -14.71 23.11 1.47
C ALA A 121 -14.24 22.84 0.03
N ILE A 122 -12.92 22.76 -0.15
CA ILE A 122 -12.32 22.37 -1.42
C ILE A 122 -12.35 20.85 -1.52
N GLY A 123 -12.88 20.33 -2.62
CA GLY A 123 -12.87 18.93 -2.97
C GLY A 123 -12.43 18.73 -4.43
N TYR A 124 -12.35 17.47 -4.86
CA TYR A 124 -11.80 17.08 -6.14
C TYR A 124 -12.71 16.08 -6.84
N ASN A 125 -12.57 15.94 -8.15
CA ASN A 125 -13.21 14.89 -8.92
C ASN A 125 -12.26 13.67 -8.98
N TYR A 126 -12.29 12.84 -7.95
CA TYR A 126 -11.40 11.68 -7.80
C TYR A 126 -12.12 10.34 -7.93
N ARG A 127 -13.39 10.33 -8.33
CA ARG A 127 -14.11 9.07 -8.53
C ARG A 127 -13.67 8.37 -9.81
N MET A 128 -13.46 7.06 -9.68
CA MET A 128 -13.26 6.17 -10.84
C MET A 128 -14.51 6.17 -11.72
N SER A 129 -14.33 6.20 -13.05
CA SER A 129 -15.45 6.05 -13.99
C SER A 129 -16.04 4.64 -13.95
N ASN A 130 -17.31 4.51 -14.38
CA ASN A 130 -17.97 3.19 -14.46
C ASN A 130 -17.24 2.24 -15.44
N VAL A 131 -16.63 2.77 -16.50
CA VAL A 131 -15.86 1.97 -17.47
C VAL A 131 -14.63 1.37 -16.78
N CYS A 132 -13.83 2.21 -16.09
CA CYS A 132 -12.67 1.72 -15.34
C CYS A 132 -13.10 0.73 -14.22
N ALA A 133 -14.18 1.04 -13.50
CA ALA A 133 -14.71 0.14 -12.47
C ALA A 133 -15.17 -1.21 -13.04
N GLY A 134 -15.76 -1.22 -14.24
CA GLY A 134 -16.12 -2.45 -14.96
C GLY A 134 -14.90 -3.30 -15.33
N ILE A 135 -13.84 -2.66 -15.84
CA ILE A 135 -12.55 -3.32 -16.10
C ILE A 135 -11.99 -3.93 -14.81
N GLY A 136 -11.97 -3.16 -13.71
CA GLY A 136 -11.50 -3.63 -12.40
C GLY A 136 -12.25 -4.84 -11.88
N ARG A 137 -13.57 -4.89 -12.05
CA ARG A 137 -14.36 -6.07 -11.69
C ARG A 137 -13.96 -7.31 -12.48
N GLY A 138 -13.68 -7.17 -13.78
CA GLY A 138 -13.16 -8.25 -14.61
C GLY A 138 -11.75 -8.69 -14.16
N GLN A 139 -10.87 -7.74 -13.88
CA GLN A 139 -9.50 -8.01 -13.40
C GLN A 139 -9.47 -8.72 -12.03
N MET A 140 -10.41 -8.42 -11.15
CA MET A 140 -10.53 -9.10 -9.85
C MET A 140 -10.76 -10.62 -9.98
N THR A 141 -11.35 -11.10 -11.06
CA THR A 141 -11.60 -12.54 -11.27
C THR A 141 -10.33 -13.34 -11.52
N VAL A 142 -9.23 -12.70 -11.90
CA VAL A 142 -7.93 -13.32 -12.21
C VAL A 142 -6.81 -12.88 -11.26
N LEU A 143 -7.13 -12.16 -10.18
CA LEU A 143 -6.14 -11.63 -9.23
C LEU A 143 -5.26 -12.74 -8.63
N GLU A 144 -5.85 -13.82 -8.15
CA GLU A 144 -5.12 -14.93 -7.52
C GLU A 144 -4.20 -15.65 -8.53
N ASP A 145 -4.64 -15.79 -9.78
CA ASP A 145 -3.82 -16.36 -10.86
C ASP A 145 -2.62 -15.46 -11.17
N HIS A 146 -2.81 -14.13 -11.18
CA HIS A 146 -1.71 -13.18 -11.36
C HIS A 146 -0.70 -13.26 -10.22
N ILE A 147 -1.16 -13.29 -8.96
CA ILE A 147 -0.29 -13.44 -7.80
C ILE A 147 0.50 -14.75 -7.87
N ALA A 148 -0.17 -15.87 -8.19
CA ALA A 148 0.49 -17.15 -8.34
C ALA A 148 1.55 -17.14 -9.45
N HIS A 149 1.27 -16.47 -10.59
CA HIS A 149 2.23 -16.29 -11.66
C HIS A 149 3.45 -15.48 -11.23
N HIS A 150 3.27 -14.36 -10.54
CA HIS A 150 4.39 -13.55 -10.03
C HIS A 150 5.25 -14.31 -9.01
N LYS A 151 4.64 -15.07 -8.11
CA LYS A 151 5.35 -15.96 -7.18
C LYS A 151 6.16 -17.03 -7.93
N HIS A 152 5.61 -17.60 -8.99
CA HIS A 152 6.34 -18.55 -9.86
C HIS A 152 7.53 -17.87 -10.55
N VAL A 153 7.38 -16.67 -11.10
CA VAL A 153 8.47 -15.91 -11.71
C VAL A 153 9.59 -15.60 -10.69
N GLN A 154 9.24 -15.22 -9.46
CA GLN A 154 10.20 -15.03 -8.38
C GLN A 154 11.00 -16.31 -8.10
N GLN A 155 10.33 -17.47 -8.07
CA GLN A 155 10.98 -18.76 -7.87
C GLN A 155 11.93 -19.11 -9.03
N LEU A 156 11.55 -18.81 -10.28
CA LEU A 156 12.44 -18.99 -11.42
C LEU A 156 13.69 -18.14 -11.32
N TYR A 157 13.57 -16.86 -10.95
CA TYR A 157 14.74 -15.99 -10.71
C TYR A 157 15.62 -16.54 -9.59
N LYS A 158 15.04 -17.05 -8.51
CA LYS A 158 15.80 -17.67 -7.41
C LYS A 158 16.66 -18.82 -7.90
N GLU A 159 16.11 -19.70 -8.75
CA GLU A 159 16.83 -20.82 -9.33
C GLU A 159 17.90 -20.40 -10.33
N LEU A 160 17.59 -19.44 -11.21
CA LEU A 160 18.49 -18.98 -12.25
C LEU A 160 19.66 -18.16 -11.71
N LEU A 161 19.46 -17.40 -10.63
CA LEU A 161 20.46 -16.50 -10.06
C LEU A 161 21.24 -17.09 -8.90
N LYS A 162 20.91 -18.30 -8.42
CA LYS A 162 21.49 -18.92 -7.21
C LYS A 162 23.03 -19.00 -7.21
N ASP A 163 23.64 -19.16 -8.39
CA ASP A 163 25.10 -19.33 -8.57
C ASP A 163 25.76 -18.09 -9.21
N VAL A 164 25.03 -16.98 -9.29
CA VAL A 164 25.56 -15.72 -9.86
C VAL A 164 26.15 -14.87 -8.73
N GLU A 165 27.48 -14.73 -8.72
CA GLU A 165 28.18 -13.91 -7.73
C GLU A 165 27.81 -12.43 -7.88
N GLY A 166 27.73 -11.72 -6.75
CA GLY A 166 27.47 -10.29 -6.70
C GLY A 166 26.02 -9.90 -6.92
N ILE A 167 25.10 -10.87 -7.02
CA ILE A 167 23.65 -10.63 -7.12
C ILE A 167 22.95 -11.27 -5.94
N THR A 168 22.14 -10.49 -5.22
CA THR A 168 21.27 -10.99 -4.16
C THR A 168 19.82 -10.71 -4.54
N LEU A 169 19.00 -11.76 -4.65
CA LEU A 169 17.57 -11.63 -4.89
C LEU A 169 16.87 -11.15 -3.61
N HIS A 170 15.96 -10.19 -3.74
CA HIS A 170 15.14 -9.75 -2.61
C HIS A 170 14.05 -10.80 -2.32
N GLU A 171 14.11 -11.38 -1.14
CA GLU A 171 13.21 -12.44 -0.68
C GLU A 171 12.43 -12.01 0.56
N ALA A 172 11.34 -12.75 0.84
CA ALA A 172 10.59 -12.57 2.09
C ALA A 172 11.49 -12.95 3.28
N PRO A 173 11.49 -12.15 4.37
CA PRO A 173 12.33 -12.44 5.55
C PRO A 173 12.01 -13.78 6.22
N ASN A 174 10.74 -14.16 6.23
CA ASN A 174 10.23 -15.43 6.76
C ASN A 174 8.79 -15.69 6.25
N ALA A 175 8.15 -16.77 6.72
CA ALA A 175 6.81 -17.19 6.28
C ALA A 175 5.66 -16.23 6.67
N ASP A 176 5.90 -15.27 7.57
CA ASP A 176 4.90 -14.26 7.93
C ASP A 176 4.67 -13.23 6.81
N TYR A 177 5.65 -13.09 5.89
CA TYR A 177 5.67 -12.11 4.81
C TYR A 177 5.29 -12.77 3.48
N ASP A 178 4.01 -12.91 3.22
CA ASP A 178 3.50 -13.46 1.96
C ASP A 178 3.36 -12.36 0.91
N SER A 179 4.43 -12.13 0.13
CA SER A 179 4.49 -11.13 -0.93
C SER A 179 3.76 -11.62 -2.19
N ASN A 180 3.10 -10.69 -2.88
CA ASN A 180 2.62 -10.91 -4.25
C ASN A 180 3.75 -10.85 -5.30
N PHE A 181 4.95 -10.41 -4.91
CA PHE A 181 6.11 -10.18 -5.79
C PHE A 181 5.74 -9.38 -7.05
N TRP A 182 5.03 -8.26 -6.85
CA TRP A 182 4.68 -7.35 -7.97
C TRP A 182 5.89 -7.05 -8.86
N LEU A 183 7.07 -6.86 -8.26
CA LEU A 183 8.35 -6.86 -8.97
C LEU A 183 9.34 -7.80 -8.29
N CYS A 184 10.05 -8.58 -9.12
CA CYS A 184 11.24 -9.31 -8.69
C CYS A 184 12.43 -8.33 -8.70
N THR A 185 13.06 -8.12 -7.56
CA THR A 185 14.14 -7.15 -7.41
C THR A 185 15.41 -7.82 -6.93
N ILE A 186 16.55 -7.26 -7.34
CA ILE A 186 17.88 -7.71 -6.93
C ILE A 186 18.66 -6.56 -6.31
N VAL A 187 19.61 -6.90 -5.48
CA VAL A 187 20.66 -6.00 -4.99
C VAL A 187 21.97 -6.45 -5.63
N LEU A 188 22.71 -5.49 -6.15
CA LEU A 188 24.05 -5.72 -6.71
C LEU A 188 25.11 -5.38 -5.67
N ASP A 189 26.20 -6.14 -5.63
CA ASP A 189 27.35 -5.80 -4.81
C ASP A 189 28.05 -4.55 -5.35
N ASP A 190 28.55 -3.70 -4.46
CA ASP A 190 29.23 -2.43 -4.81
C ASP A 190 30.47 -2.61 -5.73
N LYS A 191 30.88 -3.84 -5.99
CA LYS A 191 32.08 -4.17 -6.78
C LYS A 191 31.78 -4.68 -8.19
N LEU A 192 30.50 -4.72 -8.57
CA LEU A 192 30.06 -5.06 -9.94
C LEU A 192 29.91 -3.75 -10.80
#